data_e8b07c68ce6ff9b3eafbe5cc9fabf24c
#
_entry.id   e8b07c68ce6ff9b3eafbe5cc9fabf24c
#
_cell.length_a   1.000
_cell.length_b   1.000
_cell.length_c   1.000
_cell.angle_alpha   90.00
_cell.angle_beta   90.00
_cell.angle_gamma   90.00
#
_symmetry.space_group_name_H-M   'P 1'
#
loop_
_entity.id
_entity.type
_entity.pdbx_description
1 polymer ?
#
loop_
_entity_poly.entity_id
_entity_poly.type
_entity_poly.pdbx_seq_one_letter_code
_entity_poly.pdbx_strand_id
1 'polypeptide(L)'
;MTGLDLATDELVEVAVVITDFDLTPIAPGLAVVIKPDRSAWENMGDFVRGMHTASGLIDEVPDGVSLADAEFAILEYILKYVPTAQQAPIAGNSIGTDRAFLAKFMPRVDAHLHYRSIDVSSIKELARRWFPRVYFNAPAKNGGHRALADILESIRELQYYRLAVFVPEPGPTTEQVQLISSTVTDGFATQLD
;
A
#
# COMPACT_ATOMS: atom_id res chain seq x y z
N MET A 1 -13.40 -0.84 -1.01
CA MET A 1 -13.89 -2.25 -1.18
C MET A 1 -15.18 -2.40 -0.39
N THR A 2 -16.10 -3.29 -0.82
CA THR A 2 -17.34 -3.60 -0.07
C THR A 2 -17.05 -4.49 1.15
N GLY A 3 -15.89 -5.10 1.20
CA GLY A 3 -15.36 -5.93 2.28
C GLY A 3 -14.00 -6.50 1.90
N LEU A 4 -13.56 -7.57 2.54
CA LEU A 4 -12.23 -8.16 2.34
C LEU A 4 -12.27 -9.60 1.79
N ASP A 5 -13.44 -10.15 1.53
CA ASP A 5 -13.58 -11.48 0.91
C ASP A 5 -13.51 -11.35 -0.61
N LEU A 6 -12.41 -11.84 -1.19
CA LEU A 6 -12.22 -11.85 -2.64
C LEU A 6 -13.32 -12.59 -3.42
N ALA A 7 -14.06 -13.51 -2.79
CA ALA A 7 -15.10 -14.25 -3.49
C ALA A 7 -16.36 -13.39 -3.73
N THR A 8 -16.69 -12.53 -2.79
CA THR A 8 -17.98 -11.81 -2.73
C THR A 8 -17.86 -10.31 -2.76
N ASP A 9 -16.69 -9.76 -2.39
CA ASP A 9 -16.48 -8.33 -2.30
C ASP A 9 -15.82 -7.74 -3.53
N GLU A 10 -16.07 -6.44 -3.76
CA GLU A 10 -15.62 -5.70 -4.92
C GLU A 10 -15.00 -4.35 -4.55
N LEU A 11 -14.31 -3.75 -5.54
CA LEU A 11 -13.72 -2.43 -5.43
C LEU A 11 -14.81 -1.35 -5.54
N VAL A 12 -14.76 -0.35 -4.67
CA VAL A 12 -15.61 0.86 -4.70
C VAL A 12 -14.81 2.15 -4.87
N GLU A 13 -13.53 2.11 -4.54
CA GLU A 13 -12.59 3.21 -4.77
C GLU A 13 -11.19 2.64 -4.94
N VAL A 14 -10.44 3.14 -5.91
CA VAL A 14 -9.01 2.88 -6.08
C VAL A 14 -8.29 4.21 -6.24
N ALA A 15 -7.19 4.37 -5.54
CA ALA A 15 -6.31 5.52 -5.71
C ALA A 15 -4.87 5.09 -5.95
N VAL A 16 -4.10 5.96 -6.57
CA VAL A 16 -2.67 5.76 -6.84
C VAL A 16 -1.91 7.07 -6.66
N VAL A 17 -0.76 6.99 -6.03
CA VAL A 17 0.24 8.05 -5.95
C VAL A 17 1.57 7.46 -6.41
N ILE A 18 2.25 8.14 -7.31
CA ILE A 18 3.62 7.76 -7.72
C ILE A 18 4.60 8.62 -6.96
N THR A 19 5.61 7.97 -6.36
CA THR A 19 6.69 8.66 -5.63
C THR A 19 8.04 8.37 -6.27
N ASP A 20 9.02 9.22 -6.01
CA ASP A 20 10.43 8.88 -6.18
C ASP A 20 10.92 7.94 -5.06
N PHE A 21 12.23 7.61 -5.07
CA PHE A 21 12.85 6.75 -4.05
C PHE A 21 12.93 7.41 -2.66
N ASP A 22 12.78 8.74 -2.59
CA ASP A 22 12.74 9.49 -1.34
C ASP A 22 11.32 9.61 -0.76
N LEU A 23 10.38 8.90 -1.38
CA LEU A 23 8.95 8.90 -1.03
C LEU A 23 8.28 10.27 -1.24
N THR A 24 8.83 11.09 -2.13
CA THR A 24 8.21 12.36 -2.54
C THR A 24 7.26 12.10 -3.69
N PRO A 25 5.97 12.46 -3.59
CA PRO A 25 5.05 12.37 -4.71
C PRO A 25 5.55 13.19 -5.91
N ILE A 26 5.69 12.55 -7.07
CA ILE A 26 6.17 13.20 -8.31
C ILE A 26 5.04 13.82 -9.14
N ALA A 27 3.79 13.54 -8.76
CA ALA A 27 2.58 14.07 -9.39
C ALA A 27 1.41 14.06 -8.40
N PRO A 28 0.34 14.84 -8.67
CA PRO A 28 -0.91 14.69 -7.94
C PRO A 28 -1.42 13.25 -8.06
N GLY A 29 -1.89 12.68 -6.95
CA GLY A 29 -2.51 11.35 -6.96
C GLY A 29 -3.79 11.34 -7.82
N LEU A 30 -4.17 10.15 -8.26
CA LEU A 30 -5.45 9.90 -8.91
C LEU A 30 -6.30 9.02 -7.98
N ALA A 31 -7.57 9.38 -7.77
CA ALA A 31 -8.58 8.55 -7.13
C ALA A 31 -9.75 8.35 -8.09
N VAL A 32 -10.28 7.14 -8.14
CA VAL A 32 -11.39 6.77 -9.01
C VAL A 32 -12.43 6.02 -8.18
N VAL A 33 -13.65 6.54 -8.12
CA VAL A 33 -14.80 5.88 -7.50
C VAL A 33 -15.40 4.91 -8.50
N ILE A 34 -15.67 3.70 -8.05
CA ILE A 34 -16.12 2.58 -8.88
C ILE A 34 -17.51 2.17 -8.41
N LYS A 35 -18.40 1.93 -9.36
CA LYS A 35 -19.71 1.36 -9.11
C LYS A 35 -19.59 -0.17 -9.13
N PRO A 36 -19.71 -0.84 -7.98
CA PRO A 36 -19.67 -2.30 -7.90
C PRO A 36 -20.96 -2.92 -8.43
N ASP A 37 -20.97 -4.23 -8.60
CA ASP A 37 -22.17 -4.96 -8.89
C ASP A 37 -23.19 -4.82 -7.75
N ARG A 38 -24.47 -4.90 -8.11
CA ARG A 38 -25.58 -4.72 -7.17
C ARG A 38 -25.50 -5.68 -5.98
N SER A 39 -25.12 -6.93 -6.24
CA SER A 39 -25.01 -7.95 -5.19
C SER A 39 -23.94 -7.63 -4.15
N ALA A 40 -22.74 -7.21 -4.57
CA ALA A 40 -21.65 -6.81 -3.67
C ALA A 40 -22.03 -5.56 -2.88
N TRP A 41 -22.73 -4.62 -3.51
CA TRP A 41 -23.20 -3.40 -2.85
C TRP A 41 -24.29 -3.65 -1.79
N GLU A 42 -25.27 -4.50 -2.09
CA GLU A 42 -26.36 -4.82 -1.16
C GLU A 42 -25.89 -5.68 0.01
N ASN A 43 -24.91 -6.57 -0.21
CA ASN A 43 -24.37 -7.47 0.81
C ASN A 43 -23.24 -6.86 1.66
N MET A 44 -22.87 -5.60 1.41
CA MET A 44 -21.85 -4.91 2.20
C MET A 44 -22.21 -4.91 3.69
N GLY A 45 -21.29 -5.37 4.53
CA GLY A 45 -21.48 -5.43 5.98
C GLY A 45 -21.64 -4.07 6.63
N ASP A 46 -22.36 -4.01 7.75
CA ASP A 46 -22.71 -2.75 8.45
C ASP A 46 -21.48 -1.92 8.85
N PHE A 47 -20.40 -2.56 9.27
CA PHE A 47 -19.14 -1.88 9.62
C PHE A 47 -18.57 -1.12 8.42
N VAL A 48 -18.45 -1.77 7.28
CA VAL A 48 -17.91 -1.18 6.04
C VAL A 48 -18.84 -0.10 5.52
N ARG A 49 -20.14 -0.34 5.55
CA ARG A 49 -21.17 0.65 5.19
C ARG A 49 -21.08 1.90 6.06
N GLY A 50 -20.94 1.73 7.38
CA GLY A 50 -20.75 2.84 8.33
C GLY A 50 -19.48 3.65 8.04
N MET A 51 -18.38 2.98 7.73
CA MET A 51 -17.12 3.60 7.34
C MET A 51 -17.25 4.43 6.04
N HIS A 52 -17.88 3.87 5.01
CA HIS A 52 -18.12 4.59 3.75
C HIS A 52 -19.12 5.73 3.89
N THR A 53 -20.09 5.61 4.80
CA THR A 53 -21.00 6.71 5.15
C THR A 53 -20.24 7.85 5.84
N ALA A 54 -19.40 7.54 6.81
CA ALA A 54 -18.60 8.53 7.53
C ALA A 54 -17.62 9.30 6.63
N SER A 55 -17.08 8.63 5.61
CA SER A 55 -16.16 9.25 4.63
C SER A 55 -16.87 9.96 3.46
N GLY A 56 -18.20 9.86 3.36
CA GLY A 56 -18.99 10.38 2.24
C GLY A 56 -18.91 9.54 0.95
N LEU A 57 -18.08 8.48 0.92
CA LEU A 57 -17.93 7.63 -0.27
C LEU A 57 -19.24 6.93 -0.65
N ILE A 58 -20.09 6.61 0.32
CA ILE A 58 -21.37 5.95 0.09
C ILE A 58 -22.26 6.70 -0.91
N ASP A 59 -22.22 8.02 -0.90
CA ASP A 59 -23.03 8.88 -1.77
C ASP A 59 -22.45 9.05 -3.17
N GLU A 60 -21.12 8.80 -3.33
CA GLU A 60 -20.41 8.93 -4.61
C GLU A 60 -20.47 7.63 -5.45
N VAL A 61 -20.53 6.46 -4.79
CA VAL A 61 -20.48 5.16 -5.47
C VAL A 61 -21.59 4.94 -6.49
N PRO A 62 -22.84 5.38 -6.29
CA PRO A 62 -23.90 5.22 -7.31
C PRO A 62 -23.57 5.88 -8.65
N ASP A 63 -22.81 6.98 -8.63
CA ASP A 63 -22.35 7.72 -9.80
C ASP A 63 -20.93 7.33 -10.22
N GLY A 64 -20.32 6.35 -9.59
CA GLY A 64 -19.01 5.82 -9.91
C GLY A 64 -18.92 5.24 -11.32
N VAL A 65 -17.71 5.20 -11.87
CA VAL A 65 -17.47 4.64 -13.20
C VAL A 65 -17.49 3.11 -13.18
N SER A 66 -17.51 2.49 -14.36
CA SER A 66 -17.36 1.04 -14.47
C SER A 66 -15.97 0.58 -14.02
N LEU A 67 -15.84 -0.67 -13.59
CA LEU A 67 -14.54 -1.26 -13.23
C LEU A 67 -13.53 -1.19 -14.40
N ALA A 68 -14.00 -1.40 -15.63
CA ALA A 68 -13.16 -1.35 -16.82
C ALA A 68 -12.62 0.07 -17.09
N ASP A 69 -13.47 1.09 -16.93
CA ASP A 69 -13.05 2.49 -17.08
C ASP A 69 -12.09 2.92 -15.97
N ALA A 70 -12.32 2.42 -14.74
CA ALA A 70 -11.43 2.66 -13.62
C ALA A 70 -10.04 2.02 -13.85
N GLU A 71 -9.99 0.74 -14.26
CA GLU A 71 -8.74 0.08 -14.61
C GLU A 71 -7.99 0.84 -15.71
N PHE A 72 -8.70 1.27 -16.76
CA PHE A 72 -8.11 2.05 -17.84
C PHE A 72 -7.50 3.36 -17.31
N ALA A 73 -8.26 4.14 -16.55
CA ALA A 73 -7.80 5.42 -16.01
C ALA A 73 -6.58 5.27 -15.08
N ILE A 74 -6.59 4.28 -14.19
CA ILE A 74 -5.48 3.98 -13.29
C ILE A 74 -4.24 3.54 -14.08
N LEU A 75 -4.40 2.66 -15.06
CA LEU A 75 -3.28 2.19 -15.88
C LEU A 75 -2.67 3.32 -16.71
N GLU A 76 -3.48 4.15 -17.36
CA GLU A 76 -3.00 5.32 -18.12
C GLU A 76 -2.22 6.30 -17.23
N TYR A 77 -2.72 6.54 -16.00
CA TYR A 77 -1.99 7.36 -15.04
C TYR A 77 -0.64 6.75 -14.67
N ILE A 78 -0.58 5.43 -14.41
CA ILE A 78 0.67 4.75 -14.06
C ILE A 78 1.64 4.80 -15.26
N LEU A 79 1.19 4.49 -16.47
CA LEU A 79 2.01 4.50 -17.69
C LEU A 79 2.65 5.86 -17.97
N LYS A 80 1.96 6.93 -17.63
CA LYS A 80 2.48 8.30 -17.81
C LYS A 80 3.76 8.55 -16.99
N TYR A 81 3.90 7.99 -15.81
CA TYR A 81 5.01 8.23 -14.89
C TYR A 81 5.96 7.03 -14.75
N VAL A 82 5.46 5.84 -15.04
CA VAL A 82 6.19 4.56 -15.00
C VAL A 82 5.90 3.80 -16.29
N PRO A 83 6.48 4.22 -17.43
CA PRO A 83 6.16 3.65 -18.74
C PRO A 83 6.63 2.21 -18.93
N THR A 84 7.65 1.79 -18.18
CA THR A 84 8.19 0.42 -18.29
C THR A 84 7.54 -0.48 -17.26
N ALA A 85 6.95 -1.58 -17.74
CA ALA A 85 6.32 -2.58 -16.88
C ALA A 85 7.34 -3.24 -15.92
N GLN A 86 6.84 -3.68 -14.79
CA GLN A 86 7.56 -4.44 -13.76
C GLN A 86 8.75 -3.69 -13.12
N GLN A 87 8.76 -2.37 -13.16
CA GLN A 87 9.75 -1.53 -12.49
C GLN A 87 9.33 -1.09 -11.09
N ALA A 88 8.12 -0.57 -10.94
CA ALA A 88 7.66 -0.01 -9.69
C ALA A 88 6.92 -1.06 -8.84
N PRO A 89 7.36 -1.34 -7.60
CA PRO A 89 6.59 -2.14 -6.67
C PRO A 89 5.37 -1.37 -6.16
N ILE A 90 4.29 -2.09 -5.87
CA ILE A 90 3.20 -1.54 -5.10
C ILE A 90 3.62 -1.39 -3.64
N ALA A 91 3.20 -0.29 -3.00
CA ALA A 91 3.51 -0.01 -1.60
C ALA A 91 2.25 0.45 -0.84
N GLY A 92 2.18 0.13 0.44
CA GLY A 92 1.08 0.55 1.32
C GLY A 92 1.03 -0.26 2.61
N ASN A 93 0.06 0.05 3.47
CA ASN A 93 -0.19 -0.72 4.68
C ASN A 93 -1.03 -1.96 4.36
N SER A 94 -0.56 -3.14 4.79
CA SER A 94 -1.21 -4.44 4.52
C SER A 94 -1.49 -4.67 3.03
N ILE A 95 -0.59 -4.19 2.20
CA ILE A 95 -0.75 -4.04 0.75
C ILE A 95 -1.03 -5.35 0.01
N GLY A 96 -0.77 -6.49 0.65
CA GLY A 96 -1.08 -7.80 0.10
C GLY A 96 -2.57 -7.99 -0.20
N THR A 97 -3.45 -7.44 0.65
CA THR A 97 -4.91 -7.47 0.42
C THR A 97 -5.29 -6.64 -0.80
N ASP A 98 -4.80 -5.40 -0.87
CA ASP A 98 -5.08 -4.53 -2.02
C ASP A 98 -4.56 -5.15 -3.32
N ARG A 99 -3.35 -5.72 -3.29
CA ARG A 99 -2.78 -6.41 -4.45
C ARG A 99 -3.62 -7.59 -4.91
N ALA A 100 -4.19 -8.37 -3.98
CA ALA A 100 -5.06 -9.49 -4.32
C ALA A 100 -6.34 -9.01 -5.04
N PHE A 101 -6.93 -7.91 -4.59
CA PHE A 101 -8.06 -7.27 -5.26
C PHE A 101 -7.67 -6.71 -6.64
N LEU A 102 -6.50 -6.05 -6.76
CA LEU A 102 -6.02 -5.58 -8.06
C LEU A 102 -5.78 -6.74 -9.04
N ALA A 103 -5.17 -7.83 -8.61
CA ALA A 103 -4.94 -9.01 -9.46
C ALA A 103 -6.25 -9.61 -9.98
N LYS A 104 -7.31 -9.59 -9.17
CA LYS A 104 -8.63 -10.10 -9.57
C LYS A 104 -9.38 -9.11 -10.47
N PHE A 105 -9.45 -7.85 -10.08
CA PHE A 105 -10.37 -6.88 -10.66
C PHE A 105 -9.71 -5.90 -11.65
N MET A 106 -8.38 -5.71 -11.56
CA MET A 106 -7.57 -4.84 -12.42
C MET A 106 -6.29 -5.55 -12.88
N PRO A 107 -6.41 -6.69 -13.59
CA PRO A 107 -5.26 -7.55 -13.92
C PRO A 107 -4.23 -6.86 -14.80
N ARG A 108 -4.61 -5.87 -15.62
CA ARG A 108 -3.68 -5.09 -16.44
C ARG A 108 -2.83 -4.15 -15.58
N VAL A 109 -3.41 -3.60 -14.51
CA VAL A 109 -2.67 -2.81 -13.53
C VAL A 109 -1.69 -3.70 -12.76
N ASP A 110 -2.15 -4.83 -12.21
CA ASP A 110 -1.27 -5.76 -11.48
C ASP A 110 -0.12 -6.30 -12.35
N ALA A 111 -0.38 -6.64 -13.60
CA ALA A 111 0.64 -7.11 -14.54
C ALA A 111 1.70 -6.05 -14.86
N HIS A 112 1.37 -4.75 -14.76
CA HIS A 112 2.33 -3.67 -14.97
C HIS A 112 3.24 -3.44 -13.76
N LEU A 113 2.77 -3.76 -12.55
CA LEU A 113 3.54 -3.59 -11.31
C LEU A 113 4.66 -4.62 -11.19
N HIS A 114 5.72 -4.25 -10.46
CA HIS A 114 6.76 -5.21 -10.09
C HIS A 114 6.16 -6.31 -9.19
N TYR A 115 6.69 -7.56 -9.30
CA TYR A 115 6.16 -8.70 -8.52
C TYR A 115 6.35 -8.55 -7.00
N ARG A 116 7.34 -7.77 -6.55
CA ARG A 116 7.56 -7.46 -5.13
C ARG A 116 6.63 -6.34 -4.68
N SER A 117 6.29 -6.38 -3.38
CA SER A 117 5.53 -5.34 -2.71
C SER A 117 6.33 -4.75 -1.56
N ILE A 118 6.08 -3.49 -1.21
CA ILE A 118 6.62 -2.84 -0.01
C ILE A 118 5.46 -2.70 0.98
N ASP A 119 5.43 -3.58 1.97
CA ASP A 119 4.40 -3.54 3.01
C ASP A 119 4.88 -2.73 4.22
N VAL A 120 4.31 -1.54 4.37
CA VAL A 120 4.60 -0.63 5.48
C VAL A 120 4.20 -1.24 6.82
N SER A 121 3.14 -2.07 6.85
CA SER A 121 2.72 -2.78 8.05
C SER A 121 3.76 -3.78 8.54
N SER A 122 4.53 -4.39 7.64
CA SER A 122 5.64 -5.28 8.02
C SER A 122 6.75 -4.51 8.75
N ILE A 123 7.12 -3.32 8.26
CA ILE A 123 8.11 -2.46 8.92
C ILE A 123 7.58 -2.00 10.28
N LYS A 124 6.33 -1.60 10.36
CA LYS A 124 5.64 -1.23 11.58
C LYS A 124 5.67 -2.34 12.63
N GLU A 125 5.40 -3.58 12.21
CA GLU A 125 5.37 -4.74 13.10
C GLU A 125 6.78 -5.09 13.62
N LEU A 126 7.82 -4.93 12.80
CA LEU A 126 9.22 -5.06 13.22
C LEU A 126 9.61 -3.92 14.17
N ALA A 127 9.24 -2.68 13.87
CA ALA A 127 9.49 -1.54 14.75
C ALA A 127 8.83 -1.71 16.12
N ARG A 128 7.62 -2.27 16.18
CA ARG A 128 6.93 -2.58 17.45
C ARG A 128 7.76 -3.50 18.34
N ARG A 129 8.42 -4.52 17.77
CA ARG A 129 9.21 -5.51 18.50
C ARG A 129 10.61 -5.03 18.86
N TRP A 130 11.28 -4.38 17.90
CA TRP A 130 12.69 -4.04 18.06
C TRP A 130 12.93 -2.62 18.58
N PHE A 131 12.00 -1.70 18.25
CA PHE A 131 12.08 -0.28 18.55
C PHE A 131 10.75 0.25 19.10
N PRO A 132 10.25 -0.22 20.27
CA PRO A 132 8.92 0.14 20.76
C PRO A 132 8.72 1.65 20.94
N ARG A 133 9.77 2.40 21.29
CA ARG A 133 9.66 3.88 21.35
C ARG A 133 9.35 4.49 19.99
N VAL A 134 9.91 3.96 18.91
CA VAL A 134 9.59 4.42 17.55
C VAL A 134 8.14 4.12 17.24
N TYR A 135 7.69 2.90 17.49
CA TYR A 135 6.31 2.50 17.24
C TYR A 135 5.28 3.39 17.95
N PHE A 136 5.48 3.64 19.26
CA PHE A 136 4.52 4.42 20.05
C PHE A 136 4.55 5.93 19.79
N ASN A 137 5.54 6.45 19.07
CA ASN A 137 5.65 7.85 18.67
C ASN A 137 5.45 8.04 17.15
N ALA A 138 4.94 7.04 16.44
CA ALA A 138 4.61 7.18 15.03
C ALA A 138 3.52 8.26 14.82
N PRO A 139 3.55 8.99 13.69
CA PRO A 139 2.56 10.02 13.40
C PRO A 139 1.14 9.48 13.48
N ALA A 140 0.26 10.23 14.14
CA ALA A 140 -1.16 9.87 14.22
C ALA A 140 -1.79 9.83 12.83
N LYS A 141 -2.70 8.86 12.63
CA LYS A 141 -3.54 8.77 11.43
C LYS A 141 -4.87 9.47 11.69
N ASN A 142 -5.35 10.19 10.68
CA ASN A 142 -6.62 10.93 10.79
C ASN A 142 -7.84 10.05 10.45
N GLY A 143 -7.62 8.87 9.86
CA GLY A 143 -8.66 7.86 9.62
C GLY A 143 -9.76 8.34 8.66
N GLY A 144 -9.41 9.06 7.59
CA GLY A 144 -10.38 9.61 6.65
C GLY A 144 -11.12 8.56 5.80
N HIS A 145 -10.62 7.32 5.78
CA HIS A 145 -11.18 6.19 5.03
C HIS A 145 -11.49 6.49 3.55
N ARG A 146 -10.68 7.38 2.94
CA ARG A 146 -10.65 7.63 1.50
C ARG A 146 -9.30 7.15 0.97
N ALA A 147 -9.32 6.40 -0.12
CA ALA A 147 -8.14 5.70 -0.64
C ALA A 147 -6.93 6.63 -0.82
N LEU A 148 -7.11 7.83 -1.36
CA LEU A 148 -6.01 8.79 -1.55
C LEU A 148 -5.44 9.30 -0.21
N ALA A 149 -6.30 9.59 0.76
CA ALA A 149 -5.87 10.05 2.08
C ALA A 149 -5.08 8.95 2.81
N ASP A 150 -5.56 7.71 2.76
CA ASP A 150 -4.91 6.55 3.38
C ASP A 150 -3.54 6.26 2.74
N ILE A 151 -3.38 6.47 1.41
CA ILE A 151 -2.08 6.39 0.72
C ILE A 151 -1.12 7.45 1.23
N LEU A 152 -1.54 8.70 1.34
CA LEU A 152 -0.69 9.79 1.84
C LEU A 152 -0.26 9.55 3.30
N GLU A 153 -1.13 8.99 4.12
CA GLU A 153 -0.79 8.56 5.48
C GLU A 153 0.23 7.41 5.47
N SER A 154 0.10 6.46 4.55
CA SER A 154 1.05 5.35 4.40
C SER A 154 2.43 5.82 3.93
N ILE A 155 2.49 6.78 3.01
CA ILE A 155 3.74 7.41 2.57
C ILE A 155 4.41 8.11 3.76
N ARG A 156 3.67 8.94 4.51
CA ARG A 156 4.18 9.63 5.71
C ARG A 156 4.68 8.65 6.77
N GLU A 157 3.97 7.55 6.99
CA GLU A 157 4.36 6.51 7.93
C GLU A 157 5.66 5.84 7.49
N LEU A 158 5.83 5.53 6.21
CA LEU A 158 7.06 4.95 5.67
C LEU A 158 8.23 5.93 5.73
N GLN A 159 8.02 7.22 5.43
CA GLN A 159 9.03 8.26 5.61
C GLN A 159 9.50 8.33 7.07
N TYR A 160 8.58 8.26 8.03
CA TYR A 160 8.90 8.22 9.45
C TYR A 160 9.77 7.01 9.81
N TYR A 161 9.38 5.80 9.38
CA TYR A 161 10.17 4.60 9.65
C TYR A 161 11.53 4.63 8.95
N ARG A 162 11.62 5.18 7.75
CA ARG A 162 12.91 5.36 7.05
C ARG A 162 13.90 6.16 7.90
N LEU A 163 13.43 7.23 8.55
CA LEU A 163 14.29 8.08 9.40
C LEU A 163 14.57 7.49 10.78
N ALA A 164 13.64 6.72 11.33
CA ALA A 164 13.70 6.27 12.73
C ALA A 164 14.24 4.84 12.92
N VAL A 165 14.20 4.00 11.87
CA VAL A 165 14.51 2.56 11.96
C VAL A 165 15.72 2.19 11.10
N PHE A 166 15.86 2.80 9.92
CA PHE A 166 16.94 2.44 8.99
C PHE A 166 18.21 3.25 9.26
N VAL A 167 19.34 2.66 8.92
CA VAL A 167 20.63 3.35 9.00
C VAL A 167 20.63 4.55 8.05
N PRO A 168 21.04 5.76 8.50
CA PRO A 168 21.10 6.93 7.64
C PRO A 168 22.08 6.74 6.48
N GLU A 169 21.83 7.42 5.37
CA GLU A 169 22.76 7.49 4.25
C GLU A 169 24.12 8.09 4.67
N PRO A 170 25.22 7.61 4.12
CA PRO A 170 25.36 6.62 3.02
C PRO A 170 25.27 5.15 3.47
N GLY A 171 24.85 4.89 4.68
CA GLY A 171 24.81 3.53 5.23
C GLY A 171 26.18 3.06 5.75
N PRO A 172 26.29 1.78 6.15
CA PRO A 172 27.55 1.21 6.62
C PRO A 172 28.55 1.01 5.47
N THR A 173 29.85 1.05 5.80
CA THR A 173 30.94 0.80 4.83
C THR A 173 30.94 -0.66 4.35
N THR A 174 31.66 -0.93 3.27
CA THR A 174 31.82 -2.31 2.74
C THR A 174 32.36 -3.24 3.81
N GLU A 175 33.37 -2.83 4.55
CA GLU A 175 34.00 -3.61 5.62
C GLU A 175 32.99 -3.89 6.77
N GLN A 176 32.21 -2.89 7.13
CA GLN A 176 31.15 -3.05 8.17
C GLN A 176 30.09 -4.06 7.72
N VAL A 177 29.59 -3.99 6.48
CA VAL A 177 28.57 -4.96 6.03
C VAL A 177 29.15 -6.36 5.86
N GLN A 178 30.42 -6.50 5.47
CA GLN A 178 31.11 -7.81 5.43
C GLN A 178 31.23 -8.42 6.83
N LEU A 179 31.61 -7.60 7.83
CA LEU A 179 31.68 -8.05 9.23
C LEU A 179 30.30 -8.46 9.76
N ILE A 180 29.26 -7.69 9.49
CA ILE A 180 27.89 -8.03 9.87
C ILE A 180 27.48 -9.35 9.22
N SER A 181 27.76 -9.53 7.92
CA SER A 181 27.43 -10.75 7.17
C SER A 181 28.09 -11.97 7.78
N SER A 182 29.39 -11.94 8.06
CA SER A 182 30.11 -13.07 8.70
C SER A 182 29.56 -13.36 10.11
N THR A 183 29.36 -12.32 10.93
CA THR A 183 28.82 -12.47 12.29
C THR A 183 27.46 -13.17 12.28
N VAL A 184 26.56 -12.79 11.37
CA VAL A 184 25.23 -13.41 11.25
C VAL A 184 25.35 -14.86 10.76
N THR A 185 26.23 -15.13 9.77
CA THR A 185 26.42 -16.47 9.23
C THR A 185 26.96 -17.43 10.28
N ASP A 186 28.02 -17.03 11.00
CA ASP A 186 28.65 -17.85 12.03
C ASP A 186 27.72 -18.08 13.23
N GLY A 187 26.99 -17.03 13.65
CA GLY A 187 26.00 -17.14 14.72
C GLY A 187 24.82 -18.04 14.39
N PHE A 188 24.42 -18.10 13.11
CA PHE A 188 23.34 -18.97 12.67
C PHE A 188 23.76 -20.44 12.60
N ALA A 189 24.99 -20.72 12.17
CA ALA A 189 25.55 -22.07 12.13
C ALA A 189 25.57 -22.73 13.53
N THR A 190 25.93 -21.95 14.56
CA THR A 190 25.98 -22.45 15.97
C THR A 190 24.60 -22.65 16.60
N GLN A 191 23.51 -22.17 16.01
CA GLN A 191 22.15 -22.36 16.54
C GLN A 191 21.48 -23.64 16.00
N LEU A 192 22.03 -24.25 14.95
CA LEU A 192 21.48 -25.45 14.30
C LEU A 192 22.15 -26.75 14.74
N ASP A 193 23.28 -26.66 15.49
CA ASP A 193 23.97 -27.75 16.15
C ASP A 193 23.49 -27.97 17.61
#